data_adcf5fb357b5bd53e16173c296671e5c
#
_entry.id   adcf5fb357b5bd53e16173c296671e5c
#
_cell.length_a   1.000
_cell.length_b   1.000
_cell.length_c   1.000
_cell.angle_alpha   90.00
_cell.angle_beta   90.00
_cell.angle_gamma   90.00
#
_symmetry.space_group_name_H-M   'P 1'
#
loop_
_entity.id
_entity.type
_entity.pdbx_description
1 polymer ?
#
loop_
_entity_poly.entity_id
_entity_poly.type
_entity_poly.pdbx_seq_one_letter_code
_entity_poly.pdbx_strand_id
1 'polypeptide(L)'
;MRRFYHLSILYLGSVIFTNSQVNARPNILIIFTDDQGYADIGCYGNKKNKTPRLDGLAKEGTKFTSFYSQTVCGPSRSALLTGRQPIRSKGWNMPASEITFAELMRKSGYQTACIGKWDVSNRKPILERMPNAKGFDYYFGPLGANDGGTVTIHENNKKVLVNNEMGGLIKLYTNKSINYLKEYRDPKKPFLLYLAHTMMHTIIDASPNFRGKSEGGLYGDVVEEFDHETGRLLDTIEELGLKQNTLVIYTSDNGPWNQNKYTLKKKGHPKGSVFWGESGPLRNGKGSCYEGGYRLPCIVRWPGKIPADHVSDAIFATIDFMPTFANLCEFKIPNDRHLDGIDQTDLLFGKKTKGRDHFYFNNAGVRQGKWKYIKANAHFHGYAIEDKRIKSEELYDLENDLGETKNLASKFPEKAAKLKALMQSIEKFN
;
A
#
# COMPACT_ATOMS: atom_id res chain seq x y z
N MET A 1 -25.35 69.11 -46.67
CA MET A 1 -25.22 67.67 -46.45
C MET A 1 -24.19 67.42 -45.32
N ARG A 2 -24.66 67.19 -44.09
CA ARG A 2 -23.78 66.87 -42.96
C ARG A 2 -23.82 65.33 -42.74
N ARG A 3 -22.68 64.68 -42.88
CA ARG A 3 -22.55 63.24 -42.58
C ARG A 3 -22.20 63.03 -41.12
N PHE A 4 -23.06 62.25 -40.40
CA PHE A 4 -22.80 61.78 -39.05
C PHE A 4 -22.08 60.47 -39.12
N TYR A 5 -20.92 60.38 -38.52
CA TYR A 5 -20.21 59.08 -38.30
C TYR A 5 -20.62 58.57 -36.90
N HIS A 6 -21.25 57.40 -36.89
CA HIS A 6 -21.47 56.63 -35.66
C HIS A 6 -20.23 55.84 -35.29
N LEU A 7 -19.61 56.18 -34.19
CA LEU A 7 -18.52 55.41 -33.59
C LEU A 7 -19.15 54.36 -32.67
N SER A 8 -19.10 53.08 -33.08
CA SER A 8 -19.50 51.94 -32.23
C SER A 8 -18.32 51.52 -31.38
N ILE A 9 -18.37 51.75 -30.06
CA ILE A 9 -17.39 51.29 -29.11
C ILE A 9 -17.78 49.85 -28.70
N LEU A 10 -16.98 48.88 -29.17
CA LEU A 10 -17.06 47.49 -28.68
C LEU A 10 -16.40 47.39 -27.29
N TYR A 11 -17.23 47.19 -26.27
CA TYR A 11 -16.76 46.80 -24.93
C TYR A 11 -16.39 45.33 -24.96
N LEU A 12 -15.08 44.98 -25.04
CA LEU A 12 -14.57 43.64 -24.72
C LEU A 12 -14.57 43.49 -23.19
N GLY A 13 -15.59 42.84 -22.67
CA GLY A 13 -15.63 42.42 -21.28
C GLY A 13 -14.65 41.28 -21.08
N SER A 14 -13.48 41.54 -20.49
CA SER A 14 -12.56 40.51 -20.01
C SER A 14 -13.22 39.79 -18.84
N VAL A 15 -13.71 38.57 -19.07
CA VAL A 15 -14.12 37.66 -17.98
C VAL A 15 -12.85 37.19 -17.32
N ILE A 16 -12.46 37.84 -16.23
CA ILE A 16 -11.40 37.36 -15.34
C ILE A 16 -11.98 36.16 -14.59
N PHE A 17 -11.67 34.95 -15.06
CA PHE A 17 -11.82 33.75 -14.25
C PHE A 17 -10.84 33.85 -13.08
N THR A 18 -11.26 34.41 -11.97
CA THR A 18 -10.53 34.23 -10.71
C THR A 18 -10.63 32.77 -10.32
N ASN A 19 -9.62 32.03 -10.71
CA ASN A 19 -9.37 30.68 -10.17
C ASN A 19 -8.99 30.86 -8.70
N SER A 20 -9.97 31.06 -7.81
CA SER A 20 -9.79 30.80 -6.41
C SER A 20 -9.61 29.31 -6.24
N GLN A 21 -8.39 28.81 -6.43
CA GLN A 21 -7.99 27.55 -5.86
C GLN A 21 -8.02 27.74 -4.33
N VAL A 22 -9.20 27.68 -3.76
CA VAL A 22 -9.35 27.24 -2.38
C VAL A 22 -8.52 25.97 -2.31
N ASN A 23 -7.58 25.87 -1.37
CA ASN A 23 -6.80 24.64 -1.12
C ASN A 23 -7.79 23.54 -0.73
N ALA A 24 -8.44 22.96 -1.74
CA ALA A 24 -9.39 21.89 -1.53
C ALA A 24 -8.59 20.67 -1.02
N ARG A 25 -8.98 20.16 0.14
CA ARG A 25 -8.39 18.94 0.70
C ARG A 25 -8.40 17.83 -0.36
N PRO A 26 -7.31 17.05 -0.50
CA PRO A 26 -7.20 16.08 -1.57
C PRO A 26 -8.17 14.92 -1.40
N ASN A 27 -8.61 14.36 -2.51
CA ASN A 27 -9.10 12.98 -2.52
C ASN A 27 -7.93 12.02 -2.31
N ILE A 28 -8.17 10.90 -1.66
CA ILE A 28 -7.16 9.87 -1.40
C ILE A 28 -7.61 8.55 -2.06
N LEU A 29 -6.79 8.03 -2.95
CA LEU A 29 -6.92 6.68 -3.51
C LEU A 29 -5.72 5.85 -3.06
N ILE A 30 -5.96 4.82 -2.26
CA ILE A 30 -4.94 3.84 -1.85
C ILE A 30 -5.22 2.55 -2.61
N ILE A 31 -4.29 2.13 -3.47
CA ILE A 31 -4.29 0.85 -4.18
C ILE A 31 -3.30 -0.05 -3.45
N PHE A 32 -3.83 -1.01 -2.69
CA PHE A 32 -3.07 -1.82 -1.75
C PHE A 32 -3.22 -3.30 -2.12
N THR A 33 -2.17 -3.88 -2.69
CA THR A 33 -2.15 -5.29 -3.12
C THR A 33 -1.86 -6.23 -1.96
N ASP A 34 -1.98 -7.52 -2.20
CA ASP A 34 -1.73 -8.60 -1.25
C ASP A 34 -0.62 -9.51 -1.78
N ASP A 35 0.45 -9.70 -1.03
CA ASP A 35 1.59 -10.57 -1.38
C ASP A 35 2.32 -10.20 -2.69
N GLN A 36 2.29 -8.95 -3.11
CA GLN A 36 3.00 -8.51 -4.31
C GLN A 36 4.45 -8.17 -3.98
N GLY A 37 5.36 -8.74 -4.76
CA GLY A 37 6.79 -8.57 -4.57
C GLY A 37 7.33 -7.24 -5.04
N TYR A 38 8.51 -6.87 -4.50
CA TYR A 38 9.23 -5.66 -4.89
C TYR A 38 9.50 -5.58 -6.39
N ALA A 39 9.85 -6.71 -7.03
CA ALA A 39 10.22 -6.78 -8.44
C ALA A 39 9.13 -7.36 -9.34
N ASP A 40 7.86 -7.24 -8.98
CA ASP A 40 6.76 -7.81 -9.77
C ASP A 40 6.26 -6.90 -10.89
N ILE A 41 6.62 -5.60 -10.87
CA ILE A 41 6.20 -4.62 -11.88
C ILE A 41 7.38 -4.01 -12.63
N GLY A 42 7.13 -3.53 -13.86
CA GLY A 42 8.17 -3.08 -14.80
C GLY A 42 9.07 -1.99 -14.25
N CYS A 43 8.52 -0.92 -13.66
CA CYS A 43 9.32 0.17 -13.09
C CYS A 43 10.17 -0.22 -11.87
N TYR A 44 9.98 -1.41 -11.30
CA TYR A 44 10.83 -2.01 -10.28
C TYR A 44 11.71 -3.16 -10.80
N GLY A 45 11.78 -3.32 -12.13
CA GLY A 45 12.76 -4.18 -12.81
C GLY A 45 12.22 -5.51 -13.32
N ASN A 46 10.91 -5.79 -13.24
CA ASN A 46 10.33 -6.97 -13.88
C ASN A 46 10.43 -6.85 -15.41
N LYS A 47 10.89 -7.91 -16.06
CA LYS A 47 11.02 -7.97 -17.52
C LYS A 47 9.96 -8.84 -18.19
N LYS A 48 9.25 -9.66 -17.42
CA LYS A 48 8.27 -10.63 -17.93
C LYS A 48 6.84 -10.11 -17.83
N ASN A 49 6.53 -9.42 -16.72
CA ASN A 49 5.19 -8.86 -16.48
C ASN A 49 5.09 -7.48 -17.15
N LYS A 50 4.09 -7.29 -17.97
CA LYS A 50 3.83 -6.00 -18.65
C LYS A 50 2.90 -5.15 -17.79
N THR A 51 3.42 -4.06 -17.21
CA THR A 51 2.67 -3.19 -16.31
C THR A 51 2.67 -1.72 -16.75
N PRO A 52 2.23 -1.42 -17.99
CA PRO A 52 2.34 -0.07 -18.57
C PRO A 52 1.58 1.00 -17.80
N ARG A 53 0.50 0.64 -17.09
CA ARG A 53 -0.33 1.59 -16.34
C ARG A 53 0.34 1.97 -15.00
N LEU A 54 0.91 1.02 -14.29
CA LEU A 54 1.70 1.27 -13.08
C LEU A 54 3.04 1.95 -13.39
N ASP A 55 3.66 1.57 -14.52
CA ASP A 55 4.89 2.24 -15.00
C ASP A 55 4.60 3.70 -15.40
N GLY A 56 3.43 3.96 -16.00
CA GLY A 56 2.93 5.30 -16.28
C GLY A 56 2.67 6.09 -14.99
N LEU A 57 2.05 5.47 -13.99
CA LEU A 57 1.83 6.09 -12.69
C LEU A 57 3.15 6.50 -12.01
N ALA A 58 4.20 5.66 -12.14
CA ALA A 58 5.53 5.98 -11.64
C ALA A 58 6.18 7.18 -12.35
N LYS A 59 5.97 7.31 -13.67
CA LYS A 59 6.43 8.48 -14.44
C LYS A 59 5.67 9.76 -14.07
N GLU A 60 4.40 9.64 -13.70
CA GLU A 60 3.59 10.80 -13.26
C GLU A 60 3.81 11.17 -11.79
N GLY A 61 4.60 10.40 -11.03
CA GLY A 61 4.80 10.58 -9.59
C GLY A 61 6.19 10.23 -9.10
N THR A 62 6.29 9.96 -7.82
CA THR A 62 7.53 9.53 -7.15
C THR A 62 7.49 8.03 -6.84
N LYS A 63 8.54 7.33 -7.25
CA LYS A 63 8.83 5.93 -6.92
C LYS A 63 9.74 5.85 -5.70
N PHE A 64 9.29 5.18 -4.62
CA PHE A 64 10.07 4.97 -3.41
C PHE A 64 10.75 3.61 -3.44
N THR A 65 12.08 3.57 -3.34
CA THR A 65 12.86 2.34 -3.36
C THR A 65 13.16 1.77 -1.97
N SER A 66 12.91 2.52 -0.90
CA SER A 66 13.04 2.10 0.51
C SER A 66 11.73 2.27 1.28
N PHE A 67 10.63 1.75 0.71
CA PHE A 67 9.32 1.74 1.35
C PHE A 67 9.07 0.44 2.11
N TYR A 68 8.49 0.54 3.32
CA TYR A 68 8.33 -0.58 4.23
C TYR A 68 6.90 -0.77 4.73
N SER A 69 6.49 -2.03 4.87
CA SER A 69 5.32 -2.45 5.64
C SER A 69 5.71 -3.53 6.64
N GLN A 70 4.82 -4.49 6.93
CA GLN A 70 5.13 -5.66 7.75
C GLN A 70 5.30 -6.89 6.86
N THR A 71 5.65 -8.03 7.46
CA THR A 71 5.96 -9.25 6.69
C THR A 71 4.74 -10.10 6.34
N VAL A 72 3.58 -9.79 6.91
CA VAL A 72 2.34 -10.54 6.74
C VAL A 72 1.12 -9.62 6.84
N CYS A 73 0.02 -10.03 6.21
CA CYS A 73 -1.14 -9.20 5.88
C CYS A 73 -1.78 -8.43 7.04
N GLY A 74 -2.34 -9.11 8.05
CA GLY A 74 -3.06 -8.43 9.13
C GLY A 74 -2.21 -7.42 9.90
N PRO A 75 -0.96 -7.76 10.31
CA PRO A 75 -0.01 -6.79 10.85
C PRO A 75 0.23 -5.58 9.96
N SER A 76 0.38 -5.77 8.64
CA SER A 76 0.57 -4.68 7.69
C SER A 76 -0.65 -3.76 7.61
N ARG A 77 -1.83 -4.36 7.51
CA ARG A 77 -3.11 -3.63 7.37
C ARG A 77 -3.46 -2.88 8.65
N SER A 78 -3.24 -3.48 9.83
CA SER A 78 -3.44 -2.77 11.10
C SER A 78 -2.45 -1.61 11.27
N ALA A 79 -1.19 -1.80 10.89
CA ALA A 79 -0.17 -0.76 10.92
C ALA A 79 -0.51 0.41 9.99
N LEU A 80 -0.91 0.11 8.74
CA LEU A 80 -1.39 1.10 7.78
C LEU A 80 -2.55 1.93 8.35
N LEU A 81 -3.59 1.25 8.83
CA LEU A 81 -4.83 1.89 9.27
C LEU A 81 -4.65 2.79 10.51
N THR A 82 -3.74 2.41 11.42
CA THR A 82 -3.59 3.05 12.74
C THR A 82 -2.36 3.93 12.88
N GLY A 83 -1.39 3.86 11.96
CA GLY A 83 -0.08 4.51 12.11
C GLY A 83 0.77 3.93 13.25
N ARG A 84 0.45 2.72 13.73
CA ARG A 84 1.08 2.08 14.89
C ARG A 84 1.67 0.72 14.52
N GLN A 85 2.82 0.41 15.10
CA GLN A 85 3.45 -0.91 14.91
C GLN A 85 2.53 -2.04 15.40
N PRO A 86 2.60 -3.26 14.80
CA PRO A 86 1.73 -4.39 15.15
C PRO A 86 1.83 -4.83 16.61
N ILE A 87 2.95 -4.60 17.25
CA ILE A 87 3.12 -4.85 18.68
C ILE A 87 2.08 -4.07 19.52
N ARG A 88 1.61 -2.91 19.02
CA ARG A 88 0.57 -2.05 19.61
C ARG A 88 -0.79 -2.30 18.98
N SER A 89 -0.90 -2.27 17.66
CA SER A 89 -2.17 -2.40 16.92
C SER A 89 -2.72 -3.84 16.86
N LYS A 90 -1.95 -4.84 17.32
CA LYS A 90 -2.32 -6.27 17.45
C LYS A 90 -2.64 -7.00 16.12
N GLY A 91 -2.26 -6.45 14.97
CA GLY A 91 -2.32 -7.12 13.67
C GLY A 91 -3.70 -7.65 13.30
N TRP A 92 -3.81 -8.95 13.02
CA TRP A 92 -5.09 -9.60 12.68
C TRP A 92 -6.17 -9.40 13.73
N ASN A 93 -5.79 -9.20 14.98
CA ASN A 93 -6.70 -9.05 16.09
C ASN A 93 -6.76 -7.60 16.59
N MET A 94 -6.82 -6.64 15.66
CA MET A 94 -6.88 -5.22 15.96
C MET A 94 -8.06 -4.93 16.91
N PRO A 95 -7.81 -4.38 18.12
CA PRO A 95 -8.87 -4.07 19.06
C PRO A 95 -9.86 -3.04 18.51
N ALA A 96 -11.11 -3.10 18.95
CA ALA A 96 -12.12 -2.10 18.62
C ALA A 96 -11.74 -0.69 19.09
N SER A 97 -10.94 -0.59 20.14
CA SER A 97 -10.42 0.68 20.69
C SER A 97 -9.36 1.35 19.84
N GLU A 98 -8.76 0.64 18.84
CA GLU A 98 -7.85 1.29 17.91
C GLU A 98 -8.60 2.29 17.03
N ILE A 99 -7.97 3.43 16.76
CA ILE A 99 -8.50 4.48 15.89
C ILE A 99 -7.78 4.39 14.55
N THR A 100 -8.55 4.36 13.47
CA THR A 100 -8.03 4.35 12.10
C THR A 100 -8.01 5.75 11.50
N PHE A 101 -7.15 5.97 10.49
CA PHE A 101 -7.20 7.22 9.74
C PHE A 101 -8.57 7.42 9.06
N ALA A 102 -9.26 6.35 8.68
CA ALA A 102 -10.59 6.44 8.06
C ALA A 102 -11.64 6.99 9.04
N GLU A 103 -11.59 6.63 10.34
CA GLU A 103 -12.46 7.21 11.36
C GLU A 103 -12.22 8.72 11.50
N LEU A 104 -10.94 9.15 11.48
CA LEU A 104 -10.57 10.56 11.61
C LEU A 104 -10.93 11.36 10.36
N MET A 105 -10.69 10.81 9.17
CA MET A 105 -11.07 11.43 7.90
C MET A 105 -12.58 11.57 7.79
N ARG A 106 -13.37 10.53 8.14
CA ARG A 106 -14.83 10.59 8.15
C ARG A 106 -15.33 11.71 9.08
N LYS A 107 -14.77 11.80 10.30
CA LYS A 107 -15.09 12.90 11.26
C LYS A 107 -14.74 14.27 10.70
N SER A 108 -13.76 14.36 9.81
CA SER A 108 -13.34 15.60 9.13
C SER A 108 -14.14 15.88 7.84
N GLY A 109 -15.21 15.12 7.57
CA GLY A 109 -16.09 15.36 6.43
C GLY A 109 -15.72 14.65 5.13
N TYR A 110 -14.76 13.72 5.15
CA TYR A 110 -14.52 12.81 4.02
C TYR A 110 -15.63 11.79 3.89
N GLN A 111 -15.93 11.42 2.66
CA GLN A 111 -16.69 10.20 2.39
C GLN A 111 -15.71 9.05 2.17
N THR A 112 -15.93 7.92 2.83
CA THR A 112 -14.91 6.88 2.96
C THR A 112 -15.41 5.52 2.46
N ALA A 113 -14.61 4.85 1.63
CA ALA A 113 -14.91 3.51 1.13
C ALA A 113 -13.71 2.57 1.28
N CYS A 114 -13.99 1.32 1.66
CA CYS A 114 -13.06 0.21 1.62
C CYS A 114 -13.60 -0.86 0.68
N ILE A 115 -12.83 -1.22 -0.35
CA ILE A 115 -13.20 -2.25 -1.31
C ILE A 115 -12.10 -3.30 -1.34
N GLY A 116 -12.46 -4.56 -1.03
CA GLY A 116 -11.55 -5.68 -0.95
C GLY A 116 -11.29 -6.18 0.46
N LYS A 117 -10.11 -6.72 0.69
CA LYS A 117 -9.70 -7.45 1.90
C LYS A 117 -9.57 -6.57 3.13
N TRP A 118 -10.20 -6.98 4.24
CA TRP A 118 -10.11 -6.29 5.53
C TRP A 118 -8.96 -6.81 6.43
N ASP A 119 -9.02 -8.08 6.82
CA ASP A 119 -8.00 -8.88 7.52
C ASP A 119 -7.48 -8.37 8.88
N VAL A 120 -8.24 -7.51 9.58
CA VAL A 120 -7.88 -7.01 10.91
C VAL A 120 -8.95 -7.29 11.99
N SER A 121 -10.04 -7.96 11.62
CA SER A 121 -11.12 -8.40 12.52
C SER A 121 -11.02 -9.87 12.91
N ASN A 122 -9.81 -10.45 12.89
CA ASN A 122 -9.58 -11.89 13.05
C ASN A 122 -10.36 -12.75 12.03
N ARG A 123 -10.57 -12.20 10.82
CA ARG A 123 -11.34 -12.81 9.72
C ARG A 123 -12.79 -13.17 10.08
N LYS A 124 -13.33 -12.52 11.13
CA LYS A 124 -14.68 -12.74 11.65
C LYS A 124 -15.51 -11.46 11.56
N PRO A 125 -16.85 -11.57 11.37
CA PRO A 125 -17.75 -10.43 11.32
C PRO A 125 -18.06 -9.88 12.73
N ILE A 126 -17.02 -9.42 13.44
CA ILE A 126 -17.13 -8.77 14.73
C ILE A 126 -17.53 -7.31 14.47
N LEU A 127 -18.76 -6.93 14.82
CA LEU A 127 -19.35 -5.65 14.39
C LEU A 127 -18.48 -4.43 14.73
N GLU A 128 -17.92 -4.37 15.93
CA GLU A 128 -17.08 -3.25 16.40
C GLU A 128 -15.73 -3.18 15.68
N ARG A 129 -15.37 -4.21 14.93
CA ARG A 129 -14.13 -4.34 14.16
C ARG A 129 -14.36 -4.38 12.65
N MET A 130 -15.62 -4.35 12.20
CA MET A 130 -15.94 -4.30 10.78
C MET A 130 -15.53 -2.94 10.18
N PRO A 131 -15.27 -2.87 8.87
CA PRO A 131 -14.85 -1.63 8.22
C PRO A 131 -15.76 -0.44 8.52
N ASN A 132 -17.08 -0.64 8.57
CA ASN A 132 -18.03 0.42 8.87
C ASN A 132 -17.86 1.00 10.29
N ALA A 133 -17.60 0.15 11.30
CA ALA A 133 -17.29 0.59 12.65
C ALA A 133 -15.90 1.27 12.72
N LYS A 134 -15.02 0.95 11.79
CA LYS A 134 -13.65 1.48 11.69
C LYS A 134 -13.50 2.62 10.68
N GLY A 135 -14.61 3.33 10.40
CA GLY A 135 -14.57 4.62 9.72
C GLY A 135 -14.88 4.60 8.23
N PHE A 136 -15.27 3.47 7.65
CA PHE A 136 -15.66 3.41 6.25
C PHE A 136 -17.20 3.48 6.12
N ASP A 137 -17.69 4.48 5.38
CA ASP A 137 -19.13 4.64 5.09
C ASP A 137 -19.63 3.51 4.20
N TYR A 138 -18.79 3.03 3.31
CA TYR A 138 -19.08 1.92 2.41
C TYR A 138 -17.99 0.85 2.49
N TYR A 139 -18.40 -0.40 2.56
CA TYR A 139 -17.53 -1.56 2.49
C TYR A 139 -18.05 -2.60 1.51
N PHE A 140 -17.14 -3.16 0.70
CA PHE A 140 -17.42 -4.32 -0.14
C PHE A 140 -16.19 -5.21 -0.24
N GLY A 141 -16.24 -6.42 0.31
CA GLY A 141 -15.10 -7.32 0.23
C GLY A 141 -15.11 -8.46 1.26
N PRO A 142 -14.05 -9.30 1.26
CA PRO A 142 -13.88 -10.37 2.22
C PRO A 142 -13.18 -9.89 3.50
N LEU A 143 -13.50 -10.55 4.61
CA LEU A 143 -12.83 -10.30 5.89
C LEU A 143 -11.46 -10.97 6.02
N GLY A 144 -11.08 -11.80 5.08
CA GLY A 144 -9.80 -12.51 5.01
C GLY A 144 -9.28 -12.63 3.58
N ALA A 145 -8.32 -13.52 3.36
CA ALA A 145 -7.71 -13.81 2.07
C ALA A 145 -8.41 -14.95 1.33
N ASN A 146 -7.90 -15.28 0.14
CA ASN A 146 -8.40 -16.34 -0.75
C ASN A 146 -7.72 -17.71 -0.53
N ASP A 147 -7.20 -17.95 0.66
CA ASP A 147 -6.41 -19.16 1.01
C ASP A 147 -7.04 -20.50 0.60
N GLY A 148 -8.35 -20.57 0.61
CA GLY A 148 -9.10 -21.80 0.27
C GLY A 148 -9.69 -21.82 -1.14
N GLY A 149 -9.38 -20.83 -2.00
CA GLY A 149 -9.99 -20.70 -3.32
C GLY A 149 -11.46 -20.28 -3.26
N THR A 150 -11.89 -19.74 -2.13
CA THR A 150 -13.26 -19.25 -1.92
C THR A 150 -13.20 -18.02 -1.02
N VAL A 151 -13.90 -16.97 -1.40
CA VAL A 151 -14.04 -15.75 -0.60
C VAL A 151 -15.50 -15.49 -0.27
N THR A 152 -15.78 -15.14 0.98
CA THR A 152 -17.08 -14.65 1.41
C THR A 152 -17.08 -13.14 1.36
N ILE A 153 -17.86 -12.57 0.45
CA ILE A 153 -17.98 -11.12 0.26
C ILE A 153 -19.08 -10.58 1.18
N HIS A 154 -18.75 -9.50 1.85
CA HIS A 154 -19.67 -8.66 2.61
C HIS A 154 -19.90 -7.35 1.88
N GLU A 155 -21.11 -6.84 1.92
CA GLU A 155 -21.43 -5.45 1.60
C GLU A 155 -21.89 -4.78 2.89
N ASN A 156 -21.08 -3.83 3.37
CA ASN A 156 -21.19 -3.33 4.73
C ASN A 156 -21.13 -4.49 5.75
N ASN A 157 -22.10 -4.60 6.64
CA ASN A 157 -22.14 -5.64 7.67
C ASN A 157 -22.87 -6.92 7.24
N LYS A 158 -23.29 -7.03 5.96
CA LYS A 158 -24.09 -8.17 5.47
C LYS A 158 -23.26 -9.04 4.51
N LYS A 159 -23.30 -10.36 4.70
CA LYS A 159 -22.81 -11.33 3.72
C LYS A 159 -23.71 -11.28 2.48
N VAL A 160 -23.14 -11.05 1.29
CA VAL A 160 -23.90 -10.90 0.04
C VAL A 160 -23.55 -11.93 -1.01
N LEU A 161 -22.32 -12.48 -0.98
CA LEU A 161 -21.85 -13.38 -2.01
C LEU A 161 -20.81 -14.36 -1.44
N VAL A 162 -20.82 -15.58 -1.94
CA VAL A 162 -19.68 -16.51 -1.83
C VAL A 162 -19.16 -16.73 -3.23
N ASN A 163 -17.90 -16.35 -3.44
CA ASN A 163 -17.24 -16.43 -4.73
C ASN A 163 -16.10 -17.46 -4.69
N ASN A 164 -16.09 -18.38 -5.62
CA ASN A 164 -15.05 -19.38 -5.84
C ASN A 164 -14.31 -19.18 -7.17
N GLU A 165 -14.67 -18.16 -7.94
CA GLU A 165 -14.00 -17.80 -9.20
C GLU A 165 -12.93 -16.73 -8.95
N MET A 166 -11.72 -17.17 -8.65
CA MET A 166 -10.62 -16.25 -8.32
C MET A 166 -10.27 -15.30 -9.46
N GLY A 167 -10.36 -15.75 -10.73
CA GLY A 167 -10.11 -14.95 -11.92
C GLY A 167 -11.08 -13.78 -12.15
N GLY A 168 -12.22 -13.75 -11.44
CA GLY A 168 -13.15 -12.62 -11.50
C GLY A 168 -12.93 -11.51 -10.47
N LEU A 169 -12.08 -11.73 -9.46
CA LEU A 169 -11.96 -10.84 -8.31
C LEU A 169 -11.35 -9.47 -8.66
N ILE A 170 -10.36 -9.43 -9.55
CA ILE A 170 -9.70 -8.17 -9.94
C ILE A 170 -10.73 -7.22 -10.54
N LYS A 171 -11.44 -7.70 -11.54
CA LYS A 171 -12.50 -6.94 -12.22
C LYS A 171 -13.66 -6.59 -11.28
N LEU A 172 -14.04 -7.50 -10.38
CA LEU A 172 -15.10 -7.25 -9.41
C LEU A 172 -14.80 -6.05 -8.51
N TYR A 173 -13.61 -6.00 -7.90
CA TYR A 173 -13.24 -4.90 -7.02
C TYR A 173 -13.03 -3.59 -7.78
N THR A 174 -12.47 -3.64 -8.99
CA THR A 174 -12.33 -2.47 -9.85
C THR A 174 -13.70 -1.90 -10.23
N ASN A 175 -14.62 -2.74 -10.70
CA ASN A 175 -15.98 -2.30 -11.04
C ASN A 175 -16.71 -1.70 -9.84
N LYS A 176 -16.58 -2.28 -8.65
CA LYS A 176 -17.17 -1.71 -7.42
C LYS A 176 -16.53 -0.36 -7.06
N SER A 177 -15.21 -0.18 -7.29
CA SER A 177 -14.51 1.08 -7.07
C SER A 177 -14.96 2.16 -8.06
N ILE A 178 -15.08 1.82 -9.34
CA ILE A 178 -15.60 2.72 -10.39
C ILE A 178 -17.04 3.12 -10.09
N ASN A 179 -17.88 2.15 -9.73
CA ASN A 179 -19.28 2.41 -9.40
C ASN A 179 -19.40 3.31 -8.15
N TYR A 180 -18.58 3.09 -7.12
CA TYR A 180 -18.51 3.98 -5.98
C TYR A 180 -18.20 5.43 -6.39
N LEU A 181 -17.22 5.64 -7.25
CA LEU A 181 -16.82 6.97 -7.72
C LEU A 181 -17.88 7.65 -8.59
N LYS A 182 -18.59 6.89 -9.44
CA LYS A 182 -19.57 7.43 -10.37
C LYS A 182 -20.96 7.64 -9.74
N GLU A 183 -21.42 6.70 -8.89
CA GLU A 183 -22.80 6.62 -8.45
C GLU A 183 -23.02 6.89 -6.95
N TYR A 184 -22.04 6.56 -6.09
CA TYR A 184 -22.26 6.60 -4.64
C TYR A 184 -21.58 7.76 -3.93
N ARG A 185 -20.49 8.29 -4.47
CA ARG A 185 -19.81 9.41 -3.81
C ARG A 185 -20.61 10.70 -3.91
N ASP A 186 -20.58 11.51 -2.85
CA ASP A 186 -21.04 12.90 -2.87
C ASP A 186 -19.98 13.77 -3.57
N PRO A 187 -20.28 14.39 -4.73
CA PRO A 187 -19.31 15.21 -5.46
C PRO A 187 -18.87 16.47 -4.70
N LYS A 188 -19.57 16.87 -3.65
CA LYS A 188 -19.24 18.02 -2.81
C LYS A 188 -18.27 17.71 -1.68
N LYS A 189 -17.97 16.41 -1.46
CA LYS A 189 -17.06 15.96 -0.40
C LYS A 189 -15.78 15.38 -0.98
N PRO A 190 -14.62 15.58 -0.33
CA PRO A 190 -13.45 14.79 -0.64
C PRO A 190 -13.69 13.34 -0.25
N PHE A 191 -13.03 12.40 -0.94
CA PHE A 191 -13.18 10.98 -0.65
C PHE A 191 -11.87 10.33 -0.22
N LEU A 192 -12.01 9.25 0.54
CA LEU A 192 -11.01 8.21 0.74
C LEU A 192 -11.54 6.92 0.10
N LEU A 193 -10.81 6.39 -0.87
CA LEU A 193 -11.05 5.06 -1.43
C LEU A 193 -9.84 4.16 -1.13
N TYR A 194 -10.03 3.18 -0.25
CA TYR A 194 -9.06 2.14 0.06
C TYR A 194 -9.41 0.89 -0.73
N LEU A 195 -8.76 0.70 -1.90
CA LEU A 195 -8.83 -0.51 -2.71
C LEU A 195 -7.83 -1.52 -2.14
N ALA A 196 -8.29 -2.31 -1.18
CA ALA A 196 -7.53 -3.34 -0.47
C ALA A 196 -7.65 -4.68 -1.20
N HIS A 197 -6.87 -4.86 -2.26
CA HIS A 197 -7.00 -6.02 -3.13
C HIS A 197 -6.64 -7.34 -2.43
N THR A 198 -7.21 -8.48 -2.90
CA THR A 198 -6.86 -9.83 -2.44
C THR A 198 -5.80 -10.51 -3.30
N MET A 199 -5.51 -9.99 -4.50
CA MET A 199 -4.43 -10.45 -5.36
C MET A 199 -3.17 -9.63 -5.05
N MET A 200 -1.99 -10.21 -5.06
CA MET A 200 -1.62 -11.55 -5.66
C MET A 200 -1.58 -12.69 -4.61
N HIS A 201 -2.38 -12.63 -3.53
CA HIS A 201 -2.38 -13.70 -2.53
C HIS A 201 -2.93 -15.00 -3.14
N THR A 202 -2.24 -16.11 -2.87
CA THR A 202 -2.68 -17.44 -3.31
C THR A 202 -3.97 -17.87 -2.56
N ILE A 203 -4.99 -18.45 -3.20
CA ILE A 203 -5.01 -18.97 -4.57
C ILE A 203 -5.31 -17.85 -5.55
N ILE A 204 -4.51 -17.78 -6.62
CA ILE A 204 -4.65 -16.79 -7.69
C ILE A 204 -5.26 -17.41 -8.94
N ASP A 205 -5.91 -16.58 -9.72
CA ASP A 205 -6.29 -16.87 -11.09
C ASP A 205 -6.53 -15.56 -11.86
N ALA A 206 -6.39 -15.60 -13.17
CA ALA A 206 -6.70 -14.49 -14.06
C ALA A 206 -7.98 -14.76 -14.84
N SER A 207 -8.64 -13.70 -15.29
CA SER A 207 -9.79 -13.83 -16.18
C SER A 207 -9.38 -14.47 -17.52
N PRO A 208 -10.35 -15.03 -18.29
CA PRO A 208 -10.06 -15.65 -19.59
C PRO A 208 -9.35 -14.73 -20.57
N ASN A 209 -9.51 -13.40 -20.43
CA ASN A 209 -8.85 -12.43 -21.29
C ASN A 209 -7.33 -12.29 -21.02
N PHE A 210 -6.86 -12.69 -19.86
CA PHE A 210 -5.46 -12.57 -19.45
C PHE A 210 -4.79 -13.93 -19.27
N ARG A 211 -5.54 -14.97 -18.94
CA ARG A 211 -4.99 -16.31 -18.64
C ARG A 211 -4.14 -16.85 -19.80
N GLY A 212 -2.92 -17.26 -19.51
CA GLY A 212 -1.99 -17.87 -20.45
C GLY A 212 -1.34 -16.90 -21.42
N LYS A 213 -1.33 -15.59 -21.14
CA LYS A 213 -0.79 -14.57 -22.06
C LYS A 213 0.54 -13.97 -21.59
N SER A 214 0.80 -13.96 -20.28
CA SER A 214 2.01 -13.37 -19.75
C SER A 214 3.21 -14.32 -19.83
N GLU A 215 4.38 -13.76 -20.11
CA GLU A 215 5.66 -14.49 -20.00
C GLU A 215 5.98 -14.85 -18.53
N GLY A 216 5.37 -14.18 -17.56
CA GLY A 216 5.45 -14.47 -16.13
C GLY A 216 4.59 -15.66 -15.67
N GLY A 217 3.93 -16.37 -16.60
CA GLY A 217 3.01 -17.46 -16.29
C GLY A 217 1.74 -16.97 -15.58
N LEU A 218 1.07 -17.86 -14.82
CA LEU A 218 -0.19 -17.51 -14.14
C LEU A 218 -0.06 -16.29 -13.20
N TYR A 219 1.06 -16.15 -12.51
CA TYR A 219 1.30 -14.97 -11.67
C TYR A 219 1.38 -13.69 -12.52
N GLY A 220 2.11 -13.76 -13.63
CA GLY A 220 2.20 -12.66 -14.59
C GLY A 220 0.85 -12.30 -15.21
N ASP A 221 0.02 -13.29 -15.55
CA ASP A 221 -1.34 -13.07 -16.05
C ASP A 221 -2.16 -12.23 -15.06
N VAL A 222 -2.08 -12.55 -13.77
CA VAL A 222 -2.76 -11.84 -12.68
C VAL A 222 -2.22 -10.42 -12.49
N VAL A 223 -0.90 -10.24 -12.55
CA VAL A 223 -0.26 -8.91 -12.44
C VAL A 223 -0.64 -8.01 -13.62
N GLU A 224 -0.64 -8.55 -14.84
CA GLU A 224 -1.01 -7.80 -16.06
C GLU A 224 -2.50 -7.43 -16.09
N GLU A 225 -3.39 -8.33 -15.61
CA GLU A 225 -4.80 -8.01 -15.43
C GLU A 225 -5.00 -6.93 -14.38
N PHE A 226 -4.28 -7.02 -13.26
CA PHE A 226 -4.33 -6.01 -12.21
C PHE A 226 -3.84 -4.64 -12.69
N ASP A 227 -2.78 -4.59 -13.49
CA ASP A 227 -2.29 -3.36 -14.12
C ASP A 227 -3.36 -2.74 -15.03
N HIS A 228 -3.97 -3.56 -15.90
CA HIS A 228 -5.04 -3.11 -16.79
C HIS A 228 -6.24 -2.54 -16.01
N GLU A 229 -6.72 -3.25 -15.01
CA GLU A 229 -7.86 -2.84 -14.20
C GLU A 229 -7.54 -1.61 -13.34
N THR A 230 -6.31 -1.49 -12.83
CA THR A 230 -5.82 -0.25 -12.20
C THR A 230 -5.87 0.91 -13.18
N GLY A 231 -5.47 0.69 -14.43
CA GLY A 231 -5.59 1.68 -15.49
C GLY A 231 -7.02 2.18 -15.68
N ARG A 232 -8.01 1.28 -15.75
CA ARG A 232 -9.43 1.63 -15.85
C ARG A 232 -9.91 2.52 -14.68
N LEU A 233 -9.46 2.21 -13.47
CA LEU A 233 -9.79 3.04 -12.30
C LEU A 233 -9.16 4.43 -12.39
N LEU A 234 -7.90 4.54 -12.82
CA LEU A 234 -7.21 5.82 -13.01
C LEU A 234 -7.85 6.65 -14.12
N ASP A 235 -8.26 6.01 -15.24
CA ASP A 235 -9.00 6.65 -16.33
C ASP A 235 -10.34 7.22 -15.83
N THR A 236 -11.06 6.49 -14.98
CA THR A 236 -12.29 6.97 -14.35
C THR A 236 -12.05 8.20 -13.47
N ILE A 237 -10.95 8.24 -12.70
CA ILE A 237 -10.55 9.43 -11.92
C ILE A 237 -10.32 10.64 -12.84
N GLU A 238 -9.72 10.42 -14.01
CA GLU A 238 -9.48 11.47 -15.00
C GLU A 238 -10.76 11.92 -15.70
N GLU A 239 -11.59 10.99 -16.16
CA GLU A 239 -12.91 11.24 -16.77
C GLU A 239 -13.83 12.06 -15.85
N LEU A 240 -13.77 11.84 -14.55
CA LEU A 240 -14.53 12.59 -13.55
C LEU A 240 -13.91 13.96 -13.19
N GLY A 241 -12.80 14.36 -13.82
CA GLY A 241 -12.11 15.62 -13.55
C GLY A 241 -11.40 15.66 -12.19
N LEU A 242 -11.14 14.51 -11.57
CA LEU A 242 -10.62 14.41 -10.21
C LEU A 242 -9.09 14.28 -10.13
N LYS A 243 -8.40 14.02 -11.25
CA LYS A 243 -6.96 13.69 -11.32
C LYS A 243 -6.11 14.72 -10.60
N GLN A 244 -6.36 16.02 -10.81
CA GLN A 244 -5.54 17.10 -10.26
C GLN A 244 -5.63 17.24 -8.74
N ASN A 245 -6.75 16.83 -8.13
CA ASN A 245 -6.93 16.88 -6.68
C ASN A 245 -7.03 15.49 -6.04
N THR A 246 -6.37 14.48 -6.63
CA THR A 246 -6.33 13.11 -6.09
C THR A 246 -4.90 12.66 -5.84
N LEU A 247 -4.59 12.42 -4.57
CA LEU A 247 -3.39 11.69 -4.14
C LEU A 247 -3.63 10.21 -4.37
N VAL A 248 -2.87 9.60 -5.27
CA VAL A 248 -2.88 8.17 -5.55
C VAL A 248 -1.64 7.54 -4.91
N ILE A 249 -1.85 6.50 -4.13
CA ILE A 249 -0.81 5.69 -3.50
C ILE A 249 -0.99 4.25 -3.97
N TYR A 250 0.05 3.67 -4.56
CA TYR A 250 0.12 2.26 -4.93
C TYR A 250 1.22 1.59 -4.11
N THR A 251 0.89 0.47 -3.46
CA THR A 251 1.85 -0.38 -2.72
C THR A 251 1.24 -1.74 -2.39
N SER A 252 2.03 -2.62 -1.74
CA SER A 252 1.60 -3.94 -1.25
C SER A 252 1.58 -3.99 0.28
N ASP A 253 0.98 -5.03 0.84
CA ASP A 253 0.94 -5.24 2.29
C ASP A 253 2.21 -5.93 2.83
N ASN A 254 2.78 -6.87 2.12
CA ASN A 254 4.04 -7.54 2.46
C ASN A 254 4.72 -8.09 1.21
N GLY A 255 5.95 -8.58 1.38
CA GLY A 255 6.69 -9.22 0.30
C GLY A 255 5.99 -10.44 -0.27
N PRO A 256 6.45 -10.96 -1.42
CA PRO A 256 5.74 -11.98 -2.19
C PRO A 256 5.82 -13.34 -1.53
N TRP A 257 4.85 -14.21 -1.83
CA TRP A 257 5.12 -15.63 -1.79
C TRP A 257 6.31 -15.92 -2.71
N ASN A 258 7.27 -16.69 -2.20
CA ASN A 258 8.39 -17.18 -3.00
C ASN A 258 8.27 -18.70 -3.17
N GLN A 259 9.04 -19.24 -4.10
CA GLN A 259 9.16 -20.69 -4.27
C GLN A 259 9.80 -21.32 -3.01
N ASN A 260 8.99 -21.90 -2.15
CA ASN A 260 9.43 -22.60 -0.94
C ASN A 260 8.61 -23.88 -0.72
N LYS A 261 8.98 -24.67 0.31
CA LYS A 261 8.29 -25.94 0.64
C LYS A 261 6.78 -25.77 0.90
N TYR A 262 6.36 -24.61 1.41
CA TYR A 262 4.96 -24.32 1.70
C TYR A 262 4.23 -23.95 0.40
N THR A 263 4.79 -23.07 -0.40
CA THR A 263 4.25 -22.64 -1.70
C THR A 263 4.08 -23.84 -2.64
N LEU A 264 5.12 -24.69 -2.76
CA LEU A 264 5.08 -25.87 -3.62
C LEU A 264 4.01 -26.91 -3.23
N LYS A 265 3.56 -26.91 -1.97
CA LYS A 265 2.48 -27.78 -1.47
C LYS A 265 1.09 -27.17 -1.61
N LYS A 266 0.97 -25.90 -1.97
CA LYS A 266 -0.31 -25.21 -2.08
C LYS A 266 -1.15 -25.84 -3.20
N LYS A 267 -2.36 -26.30 -2.86
CA LYS A 267 -3.31 -26.88 -3.82
C LYS A 267 -4.17 -25.78 -4.46
N GLY A 268 -4.75 -26.06 -5.61
CA GLY A 268 -5.72 -25.20 -6.28
C GLY A 268 -5.17 -24.45 -7.50
N HIS A 269 -3.87 -24.54 -7.78
CA HIS A 269 -3.27 -24.02 -9.01
C HIS A 269 -3.01 -25.13 -10.03
N PRO A 270 -3.04 -24.83 -11.32
CA PRO A 270 -2.63 -25.80 -12.35
C PRO A 270 -1.22 -26.31 -12.10
N LYS A 271 -1.01 -27.62 -12.32
CA LYS A 271 0.30 -28.26 -12.14
C LYS A 271 1.35 -27.56 -13.02
N GLY A 272 2.48 -27.18 -12.42
CA GLY A 272 3.59 -26.53 -13.12
C GLY A 272 3.41 -25.02 -13.31
N SER A 273 2.29 -24.42 -12.87
CA SER A 273 2.11 -22.97 -12.95
C SER A 273 3.00 -22.22 -11.96
N VAL A 274 3.49 -21.04 -12.37
CA VAL A 274 4.13 -20.08 -11.47
C VAL A 274 3.01 -19.26 -10.82
N PHE A 275 2.92 -19.30 -9.50
CA PHE A 275 1.90 -18.58 -8.72
C PHE A 275 2.48 -17.82 -7.52
N TRP A 276 3.75 -17.46 -7.62
CA TRP A 276 4.48 -16.66 -6.63
C TRP A 276 5.20 -15.50 -7.30
N GLY A 277 5.37 -14.42 -6.51
CA GLY A 277 6.04 -13.21 -6.96
C GLY A 277 7.56 -13.24 -6.73
N GLU A 278 8.19 -12.13 -7.08
CA GLU A 278 9.63 -11.94 -7.04
C GLU A 278 10.03 -10.76 -6.16
N SER A 279 10.98 -10.98 -5.26
CA SER A 279 11.59 -9.92 -4.45
C SER A 279 12.72 -9.18 -5.19
N GLY A 280 13.11 -9.65 -6.38
CA GLY A 280 14.24 -9.10 -7.15
C GLY A 280 15.56 -9.21 -6.39
N PRO A 281 16.26 -8.08 -6.15
CA PRO A 281 17.55 -8.09 -5.47
C PRO A 281 17.43 -8.32 -3.95
N LEU A 282 16.21 -8.30 -3.40
CA LEU A 282 15.98 -8.41 -1.96
C LEU A 282 15.96 -9.86 -1.52
N ARG A 283 16.53 -10.13 -0.35
CA ARG A 283 16.58 -11.48 0.20
C ARG A 283 15.21 -11.93 0.70
N ASN A 284 14.81 -13.16 0.34
CA ASN A 284 13.62 -13.85 0.83
C ASN A 284 12.30 -13.13 0.42
N GLY A 285 11.21 -13.31 1.18
CA GLY A 285 9.87 -12.76 0.89
C GLY A 285 8.97 -12.81 2.11
N LYS A 286 7.68 -13.05 1.90
CA LYS A 286 6.62 -13.07 2.91
C LYS A 286 7.03 -13.84 4.17
N GLY A 287 6.82 -13.21 5.34
CA GLY A 287 7.10 -13.82 6.63
C GLY A 287 8.56 -13.79 7.07
N SER A 288 9.46 -13.23 6.24
CA SER A 288 10.90 -13.18 6.51
C SER A 288 11.31 -11.89 7.25
N CYS A 289 12.39 -11.96 8.04
CA CYS A 289 13.01 -10.79 8.67
C CYS A 289 13.92 -9.99 7.70
N TYR A 290 14.18 -10.53 6.51
CA TYR A 290 15.01 -9.88 5.49
C TYR A 290 14.23 -8.86 4.66
N GLU A 291 14.94 -8.07 3.86
CA GLU A 291 14.35 -6.96 3.08
C GLU A 291 13.17 -7.42 2.21
N GLY A 292 13.28 -8.60 1.58
CA GLY A 292 12.21 -9.12 0.71
C GLY A 292 10.87 -9.36 1.42
N GLY A 293 10.86 -9.48 2.75
CA GLY A 293 9.60 -9.58 3.52
C GLY A 293 8.94 -8.24 3.80
N TYR A 294 9.72 -7.18 3.95
CA TYR A 294 9.27 -5.87 4.45
C TYR A 294 9.30 -4.76 3.41
N ARG A 295 10.28 -4.78 2.48
CA ARG A 295 10.52 -3.71 1.52
C ARG A 295 9.70 -3.94 0.26
N LEU A 296 8.93 -2.94 -0.12
CA LEU A 296 7.82 -3.06 -1.08
C LEU A 296 7.92 -2.00 -2.18
N PRO A 297 7.30 -2.25 -3.34
CA PRO A 297 7.09 -1.19 -4.31
C PRO A 297 6.13 -0.16 -3.70
N CYS A 298 6.43 1.12 -3.90
CA CYS A 298 5.54 2.21 -3.54
C CYS A 298 5.65 3.34 -4.56
N ILE A 299 4.53 3.70 -5.14
CA ILE A 299 4.41 4.82 -6.08
C ILE A 299 3.39 5.79 -5.51
N VAL A 300 3.74 7.07 -5.48
CA VAL A 300 2.86 8.12 -5.00
C VAL A 300 2.75 9.21 -6.05
N ARG A 301 1.52 9.53 -6.48
CA ARG A 301 1.25 10.54 -7.49
C ARG A 301 0.19 11.54 -7.04
N TRP A 302 0.51 12.82 -7.12
CA TRP A 302 -0.42 13.92 -7.02
C TRP A 302 0.05 15.06 -7.95
N PRO A 303 -0.62 15.26 -9.10
CA PRO A 303 -0.16 16.22 -10.10
C PRO A 303 0.03 17.62 -9.53
N GLY A 304 1.15 18.26 -9.85
CA GLY A 304 1.50 19.60 -9.40
C GLY A 304 1.87 19.74 -7.91
N LYS A 305 1.83 18.65 -7.14
CA LYS A 305 2.21 18.61 -5.71
C LYS A 305 3.40 17.69 -5.44
N ILE A 306 3.39 16.50 -6.03
CA ILE A 306 4.44 15.49 -5.89
C ILE A 306 5.30 15.50 -7.16
N PRO A 307 6.63 15.51 -7.06
CA PRO A 307 7.51 15.47 -8.22
C PRO A 307 7.21 14.27 -9.14
N ALA A 308 7.08 14.53 -10.43
CA ALA A 308 6.94 13.50 -11.45
C ALA A 308 8.32 12.94 -11.86
N ASP A 309 8.33 11.69 -12.36
CA ASP A 309 9.53 10.96 -12.81
C ASP A 309 10.68 10.99 -11.78
N HIS A 310 10.30 10.95 -10.50
CA HIS A 310 11.26 11.06 -9.39
C HIS A 310 11.45 9.70 -8.70
N VAL A 311 12.68 9.43 -8.27
CA VAL A 311 13.05 8.25 -7.49
C VAL A 311 13.61 8.67 -6.15
N SER A 312 13.01 8.18 -5.07
CA SER A 312 13.46 8.44 -3.70
C SER A 312 13.88 7.14 -3.01
N ASP A 313 15.06 7.14 -2.40
CA ASP A 313 15.57 6.06 -1.55
C ASP A 313 15.33 6.32 -0.04
N ALA A 314 14.64 7.39 0.28
CA ALA A 314 14.28 7.73 1.65
C ALA A 314 13.50 6.61 2.33
N ILE A 315 13.81 6.34 3.60
CA ILE A 315 13.04 5.38 4.39
C ILE A 315 11.65 5.97 4.64
N PHE A 316 10.64 5.27 4.12
CA PHE A 316 9.23 5.60 4.25
C PHE A 316 8.45 4.33 4.59
N ALA A 317 7.35 4.42 5.32
CA ALA A 317 6.63 3.23 5.78
C ALA A 317 5.10 3.44 5.82
N THR A 318 4.35 2.33 5.76
CA THR A 318 2.88 2.34 5.85
C THR A 318 2.34 3.06 7.09
N ILE A 319 3.05 2.97 8.23
CA ILE A 319 2.67 3.66 9.48
C ILE A 319 2.71 5.19 9.35
N ASP A 320 3.44 5.74 8.39
CA ASP A 320 3.58 7.18 8.18
C ASP A 320 2.36 7.80 7.50
N PHE A 321 1.50 7.00 6.87
CA PHE A 321 0.33 7.53 6.20
C PHE A 321 -0.65 8.21 7.15
N MET A 322 -0.85 7.69 8.37
CA MET A 322 -1.78 8.33 9.30
C MET A 322 -1.39 9.76 9.66
N PRO A 323 -0.17 10.09 10.15
CA PRO A 323 0.21 11.47 10.41
C PRO A 323 0.35 12.31 9.14
N THR A 324 0.75 11.72 8.01
CA THR A 324 0.80 12.43 6.72
C THR A 324 -0.61 12.82 6.25
N PHE A 325 -1.59 11.93 6.36
CA PHE A 325 -2.98 12.26 6.06
C PHE A 325 -3.56 13.26 7.06
N ALA A 326 -3.15 13.22 8.33
CA ALA A 326 -3.58 14.22 9.31
C ALA A 326 -3.20 15.63 8.87
N ASN A 327 -2.00 15.82 8.34
CA ASN A 327 -1.55 17.10 7.78
C ASN A 327 -2.29 17.43 6.46
N LEU A 328 -2.29 16.51 5.48
CA LEU A 328 -2.86 16.75 4.15
C LEU A 328 -4.38 16.92 4.15
N CYS A 329 -5.08 16.22 5.04
CA CYS A 329 -6.54 16.16 5.13
C CYS A 329 -7.09 16.96 6.31
N GLU A 330 -6.23 17.66 7.06
CA GLU A 330 -6.59 18.60 8.14
C GLU A 330 -7.43 17.95 9.26
N PHE A 331 -6.98 16.79 9.77
CA PHE A 331 -7.59 16.19 10.94
C PHE A 331 -6.60 16.07 12.10
N LYS A 332 -7.12 16.00 13.33
CA LYS A 332 -6.30 15.84 14.53
C LYS A 332 -6.22 14.36 14.93
N ILE A 333 -5.01 13.89 15.21
CA ILE A 333 -4.78 12.59 15.82
C ILE A 333 -4.91 12.73 17.33
N PRO A 334 -5.66 11.85 18.02
CA PRO A 334 -5.71 11.85 19.48
C PRO A 334 -4.32 11.64 20.08
N ASN A 335 -4.07 12.29 21.21
CA ASN A 335 -2.80 12.19 21.95
C ASN A 335 -2.84 11.15 23.10
N ASP A 336 -3.90 10.33 23.16
CA ASP A 336 -4.14 9.31 24.19
C ASP A 336 -3.37 8.01 23.95
N ARG A 337 -2.61 7.94 22.85
CA ARG A 337 -1.87 6.75 22.44
C ARG A 337 -0.57 7.07 21.73
N HIS A 338 0.41 6.18 21.85
CA HIS A 338 1.67 6.32 21.12
C HIS A 338 1.44 6.09 19.64
N LEU A 339 1.92 7.01 18.79
CA LEU A 339 1.96 6.91 17.34
C LEU A 339 3.39 6.60 16.89
N ASP A 340 3.57 5.57 16.06
CA ASP A 340 4.89 5.19 15.51
C ASP A 340 5.19 5.87 14.18
N GLY A 341 4.15 6.30 13.48
CA GLY A 341 4.25 7.04 12.21
C GLY A 341 4.74 8.46 12.41
N ILE A 342 5.36 9.01 11.39
CA ILE A 342 5.78 10.42 11.30
C ILE A 342 5.20 11.06 10.04
N ASP A 343 4.95 12.37 10.09
CA ASP A 343 4.50 13.12 8.91
C ASP A 343 5.59 13.17 7.83
N GLN A 344 5.27 12.73 6.64
CA GLN A 344 6.14 12.68 5.47
C GLN A 344 5.69 13.66 4.36
N THR A 345 4.84 14.61 4.66
CA THR A 345 4.31 15.57 3.66
C THR A 345 5.44 16.28 2.92
N ASP A 346 6.46 16.77 3.61
CA ASP A 346 7.60 17.44 2.99
C ASP A 346 8.46 16.50 2.13
N LEU A 347 8.55 15.21 2.51
CA LEU A 347 9.21 14.19 1.69
C LEU A 347 8.39 13.94 0.41
N LEU A 348 7.09 13.78 0.53
CA LEU A 348 6.21 13.56 -0.63
C LEU A 348 6.23 14.75 -1.61
N PHE A 349 6.33 15.96 -1.10
CA PHE A 349 6.40 17.18 -1.93
C PHE A 349 7.81 17.49 -2.46
N GLY A 350 8.80 16.62 -2.21
CA GLY A 350 10.18 16.82 -2.65
C GLY A 350 10.92 17.96 -1.94
N LYS A 351 10.38 18.47 -0.82
CA LYS A 351 11.02 19.52 0.00
C LYS A 351 12.13 18.96 0.89
N LYS A 352 12.09 17.66 1.17
CA LYS A 352 13.12 16.91 1.92
C LYS A 352 13.51 15.67 1.13
N THR A 353 14.77 15.29 1.25
CA THR A 353 15.32 14.06 0.66
C THR A 353 15.43 12.92 1.67
N LYS A 354 15.34 13.23 2.97
CA LYS A 354 15.39 12.23 4.05
C LYS A 354 14.01 12.03 4.63
N GLY A 355 13.59 10.74 4.71
CA GLY A 355 12.38 10.32 5.40
C GLY A 355 12.63 9.99 6.87
N ARG A 356 12.19 8.82 7.30
CA ARG A 356 12.43 8.30 8.66
C ARG A 356 13.92 8.12 8.95
N ASP A 357 14.33 8.38 10.17
CA ASP A 357 15.69 8.04 10.62
C ASP A 357 15.90 6.53 10.71
N HIS A 358 14.87 5.80 11.13
CA HIS A 358 14.91 4.35 11.29
C HIS A 358 13.57 3.68 10.98
N PHE A 359 13.63 2.37 10.71
CA PHE A 359 12.45 1.49 10.63
C PHE A 359 12.64 0.28 11.53
N TYR A 360 11.61 -0.02 12.35
CA TYR A 360 11.59 -1.15 13.28
C TYR A 360 10.88 -2.36 12.65
N PHE A 361 11.57 -3.49 12.60
CA PHE A 361 11.10 -4.73 11.99
C PHE A 361 10.35 -5.62 12.99
N ASN A 362 9.34 -5.08 13.65
CA ASN A 362 8.39 -5.81 14.49
C ASN A 362 9.01 -6.94 15.32
N ASN A 363 9.85 -6.61 16.30
CA ASN A 363 10.56 -7.55 17.17
C ASN A 363 11.64 -8.42 16.49
N ALA A 364 12.04 -8.11 15.26
CA ALA A 364 13.11 -8.82 14.57
C ALA A 364 14.42 -8.02 14.49
N GLY A 365 14.32 -6.70 14.35
CA GLY A 365 15.49 -5.86 14.15
C GLY A 365 15.14 -4.39 13.90
N VAL A 366 16.14 -3.63 13.44
CA VAL A 366 16.00 -2.22 13.10
C VAL A 366 16.93 -1.85 11.94
N ARG A 367 16.46 -0.98 11.03
CA ARG A 367 17.28 -0.28 10.04
C ARG A 367 17.46 1.16 10.46
N GLN A 368 18.70 1.68 10.39
CA GLN A 368 18.99 3.12 10.50
C GLN A 368 19.96 3.52 9.39
N GLY A 369 19.52 4.42 8.53
CA GLY A 369 20.24 4.75 7.31
C GLY A 369 20.49 3.51 6.46
N LYS A 370 21.76 3.23 6.11
CA LYS A 370 22.13 2.03 5.35
C LYS A 370 22.30 0.75 6.18
N TRP A 371 22.36 0.87 7.51
CA TRP A 371 22.65 -0.27 8.39
C TRP A 371 21.38 -0.94 8.86
N LYS A 372 21.30 -2.25 8.69
CA LYS A 372 20.23 -3.11 9.22
C LYS A 372 20.80 -4.12 10.20
N TYR A 373 20.22 -4.14 11.39
CA TYR A 373 20.49 -5.09 12.44
C TYR A 373 19.32 -6.05 12.60
N ILE A 374 19.60 -7.34 12.71
CA ILE A 374 18.65 -8.40 13.04
C ILE A 374 19.13 -9.09 14.31
N LYS A 375 18.25 -9.22 15.31
CA LYS A 375 18.61 -9.85 16.59
C LYS A 375 18.72 -11.36 16.47
N ALA A 376 19.54 -11.97 17.32
CA ALA A 376 19.54 -13.42 17.50
C ALA A 376 18.14 -13.92 17.91
N ASN A 377 17.77 -15.10 17.47
CA ASN A 377 16.46 -15.72 17.67
C ASN A 377 15.28 -14.93 17.08
N ALA A 378 15.53 -14.00 16.14
CA ALA A 378 14.45 -13.40 15.37
C ALA A 378 13.66 -14.51 14.65
N HIS A 379 12.33 -14.39 14.70
CA HIS A 379 11.44 -15.43 14.23
C HIS A 379 10.98 -15.14 12.81
N PHE A 380 11.10 -16.12 11.92
CA PHE A 380 10.42 -16.11 10.65
C PHE A 380 8.99 -16.64 10.82
N HIS A 381 8.05 -16.01 10.15
CA HIS A 381 6.73 -16.63 10.01
C HIS A 381 6.86 -17.86 9.11
N GLY A 382 6.04 -18.91 9.34
CA GLY A 382 6.13 -20.20 8.62
C GLY A 382 5.98 -20.15 7.09
N TYR A 383 5.78 -18.95 6.52
CA TYR A 383 5.71 -18.69 5.07
C TYR A 383 7.08 -18.41 4.44
N ALA A 384 8.10 -18.08 5.23
CA ALA A 384 9.41 -17.74 4.70
C ALA A 384 10.08 -18.91 4.00
N ILE A 385 10.91 -18.61 2.97
CA ILE A 385 11.69 -19.64 2.25
C ILE A 385 12.64 -20.34 3.21
N GLU A 386 13.36 -19.56 4.00
CA GLU A 386 14.25 -20.04 5.04
C GLU A 386 13.45 -20.17 6.34
N ASP A 387 12.98 -21.39 6.62
CA ASP A 387 12.25 -21.71 7.85
C ASP A 387 13.26 -21.91 9.00
N LYS A 388 14.02 -20.86 9.31
CA LYS A 388 15.07 -20.93 10.32
C LYS A 388 15.04 -19.70 11.21
N ARG A 389 15.19 -19.92 12.51
CA ARG A 389 15.52 -18.84 13.46
C ARG A 389 16.93 -18.32 13.17
N ILE A 390 17.09 -17.02 13.22
CA ILE A 390 18.40 -16.37 13.18
C ILE A 390 19.23 -16.89 14.37
N LYS A 391 20.33 -17.59 14.10
CA LYS A 391 21.14 -18.21 15.16
C LYS A 391 21.96 -17.22 15.98
N SER A 392 22.45 -16.18 15.32
CA SER A 392 23.29 -15.13 15.91
C SER A 392 22.80 -13.76 15.44
N GLU A 393 23.29 -12.71 16.06
CA GLU A 393 23.03 -11.33 15.58
C GLU A 393 23.58 -11.13 14.17
N GLU A 394 22.85 -10.38 13.34
CA GLU A 394 23.25 -10.07 11.98
C GLU A 394 23.26 -8.56 11.76
N LEU A 395 24.22 -8.08 10.98
CA LEU A 395 24.35 -6.67 10.59
C LEU A 395 24.66 -6.60 9.10
N TYR A 396 23.90 -5.78 8.36
CA TYR A 396 24.05 -5.61 6.93
C TYR A 396 24.22 -4.15 6.54
N ASP A 397 25.03 -3.89 5.50
CA ASP A 397 25.16 -2.60 4.83
C ASP A 397 24.30 -2.65 3.54
N LEU A 398 23.06 -2.19 3.63
CA LEU A 398 22.10 -2.29 2.53
C LEU A 398 22.43 -1.41 1.31
N GLU A 399 23.37 -0.49 1.42
CA GLU A 399 23.88 0.29 0.30
C GLU A 399 24.78 -0.56 -0.61
N ASN A 400 25.61 -1.42 0.00
CA ASN A 400 26.59 -2.26 -0.69
C ASN A 400 26.16 -3.73 -0.79
N ASP A 401 25.20 -4.16 -0.01
CA ASP A 401 24.71 -5.55 0.08
C ASP A 401 23.18 -5.57 0.31
N LEU A 402 22.43 -5.17 -0.71
CA LEU A 402 20.98 -5.14 -0.67
C LEU A 402 20.37 -6.54 -0.51
N GLY A 403 21.09 -7.57 -0.96
CA GLY A 403 20.71 -8.98 -0.83
C GLY A 403 21.02 -9.61 0.53
N GLU A 404 21.55 -8.85 1.50
CA GLU A 404 21.82 -9.31 2.86
C GLU A 404 22.63 -10.63 2.90
N THR A 405 23.69 -10.68 2.07
CA THR A 405 24.51 -11.90 1.87
C THR A 405 25.68 -11.99 2.84
N LYS A 406 26.16 -10.83 3.37
CA LYS A 406 27.37 -10.74 4.18
C LYS A 406 27.07 -10.18 5.56
N ASN A 407 27.02 -11.04 6.56
CA ASN A 407 26.86 -10.62 7.95
C ASN A 407 28.13 -9.90 8.44
N LEU A 408 27.99 -8.64 8.85
CA LEU A 408 29.05 -7.76 9.30
C LEU A 408 29.07 -7.54 10.83
N ALA A 409 28.26 -8.25 11.60
CA ALA A 409 28.12 -8.03 13.05
C ALA A 409 29.45 -8.18 13.81
N SER A 410 30.24 -9.20 13.47
CA SER A 410 31.57 -9.41 14.08
C SER A 410 32.61 -8.38 13.65
N LYS A 411 32.46 -7.82 12.43
CA LYS A 411 33.39 -6.79 11.90
C LYS A 411 33.10 -5.41 12.49
N PHE A 412 31.82 -5.11 12.81
CA PHE A 412 31.37 -3.82 13.32
C PHE A 412 30.53 -3.99 14.61
N PRO A 413 31.11 -4.53 15.70
CA PRO A 413 30.37 -4.86 16.93
C PRO A 413 29.75 -3.64 17.61
N GLU A 414 30.42 -2.49 17.58
CA GLU A 414 29.88 -1.24 18.15
C GLU A 414 28.65 -0.75 17.39
N LYS A 415 28.63 -0.91 16.05
CA LYS A 415 27.49 -0.55 15.22
C LYS A 415 26.31 -1.48 15.53
N ALA A 416 26.55 -2.78 15.63
CA ALA A 416 25.51 -3.75 16.03
C ALA A 416 24.94 -3.43 17.41
N ALA A 417 25.80 -3.13 18.40
CA ALA A 417 25.39 -2.75 19.74
C ALA A 417 24.54 -1.45 19.77
N LYS A 418 24.92 -0.45 18.98
CA LYS A 418 24.14 0.80 18.86
C LYS A 418 22.74 0.54 18.30
N LEU A 419 22.62 -0.25 17.24
CA LEU A 419 21.34 -0.56 16.63
C LEU A 419 20.49 -1.45 17.53
N LYS A 420 21.11 -2.39 18.25
CA LYS A 420 20.42 -3.19 19.28
C LYS A 420 19.83 -2.31 20.38
N ALA A 421 20.58 -1.33 20.86
CA ALA A 421 20.09 -0.38 21.86
C ALA A 421 18.94 0.48 21.32
N LEU A 422 19.00 0.92 20.07
CA LEU A 422 17.91 1.63 19.39
C LEU A 422 16.65 0.73 19.31
N MET A 423 16.79 -0.52 18.89
CA MET A 423 15.67 -1.47 18.83
C MET A 423 15.01 -1.64 20.22
N GLN A 424 15.82 -1.85 21.27
CA GLN A 424 15.34 -2.00 22.64
C GLN A 424 14.65 -0.74 23.17
N SER A 425 15.09 0.45 22.77
CA SER A 425 14.42 1.70 23.15
C SER A 425 13.01 1.80 22.58
N ILE A 426 12.80 1.36 21.32
CA ILE A 426 11.48 1.33 20.68
C ILE A 426 10.56 0.33 21.37
N GLU A 427 11.10 -0.81 21.80
CA GLU A 427 10.35 -1.86 22.51
C GLU A 427 9.90 -1.44 23.91
N LYS A 428 10.59 -0.53 24.59
CA LYS A 428 10.23 -0.05 25.95
C LYS A 428 8.96 0.80 26.01
N PHE A 429 8.52 1.35 24.91
CA PHE A 429 7.27 2.14 24.83
C PHE A 429 6.02 1.28 24.61
N ASN A 430 6.07 -0.02 24.94
CA ASN A 430 4.95 -0.96 24.79
C ASN A 430 4.11 -1.06 26.06
#